data_31839d213c4c09dc0bad43980af54481
#
_entry.id   31839d213c4c09dc0bad43980af54481
#
_cell.length_a   1.000
_cell.length_b   1.000
_cell.length_c   1.000
_cell.angle_alpha   90.00
_cell.angle_beta   90.00
_cell.angle_gamma   90.00
#
_symmetry.space_group_name_H-M   'P 1'
#
loop_
_entity.id
_entity.type
_entity.pdbx_description
1 polymer ?
#
loop_
_entity_poly.entity_id
_entity_poly.type
_entity_poly.pdbx_seq_one_letter_code
_entity_poly.pdbx_strand_id
1 'polypeptide(L)'
;MGTFLKVKIIGIAVFLCLFSMACNGKDFHGFQSSVTFSRDESLWVKSKRLTASLGYRFNQKRYLGLGCGVSWQLGYNADLRPNYPVTNGVLNSFPIFVDYVRNFQFKRNRRHGFLLGAEAGVTWFDKPIFPNEDYVLNPHLLLKMGFDVSVANKFGVVFGLNAYHLSSPRGIGFFIGIRY
;
A
#
# COMPACT_ATOMS: atom_id res chain seq x y z
N MET A 1 -24.74 -1.95 -5.83
CA MET A 1 -23.74 -0.92 -6.26
C MET A 1 -22.28 -1.26 -5.97
N GLY A 2 -21.97 -2.14 -5.01
CA GLY A 2 -20.58 -2.45 -4.60
C GLY A 2 -19.73 -3.26 -5.60
N THR A 3 -20.29 -4.14 -6.38
CA THR A 3 -19.53 -5.05 -7.27
C THR A 3 -18.95 -4.33 -8.49
N PHE A 4 -19.68 -3.37 -9.04
CA PHE A 4 -19.26 -2.60 -10.23
C PHE A 4 -18.04 -1.70 -9.95
N LEU A 5 -17.95 -1.14 -8.74
CA LEU A 5 -16.82 -0.30 -8.34
C LEU A 5 -15.56 -1.15 -8.13
N LYS A 6 -15.70 -2.36 -7.56
CA LYS A 6 -14.60 -3.30 -7.34
C LYS A 6 -13.93 -3.72 -8.66
N VAL A 7 -14.73 -4.03 -9.67
CA VAL A 7 -14.23 -4.40 -11.01
C VAL A 7 -13.49 -3.24 -11.67
N LYS A 8 -13.97 -2.00 -11.53
CA LYS A 8 -13.31 -0.82 -12.10
C LYS A 8 -11.96 -0.56 -11.44
N ILE A 9 -11.84 -0.68 -10.13
CA ILE A 9 -10.58 -0.44 -9.41
C ILE A 9 -9.54 -1.51 -9.74
N ILE A 10 -9.95 -2.78 -9.80
CA ILE A 10 -9.07 -3.87 -10.25
C ILE A 10 -8.62 -3.63 -11.69
N GLY A 11 -9.53 -3.18 -12.57
CA GLY A 11 -9.23 -2.83 -13.95
C GLY A 11 -8.21 -1.70 -14.06
N ILE A 12 -8.33 -0.65 -13.24
CA ILE A 12 -7.37 0.47 -13.21
C ILE A 12 -6.00 0.00 -12.70
N ALA A 13 -5.95 -0.80 -11.65
CA ALA A 13 -4.69 -1.34 -11.12
C ALA A 13 -3.99 -2.25 -12.14
N VAL A 14 -4.73 -3.13 -12.81
CA VAL A 14 -4.21 -3.97 -13.89
C VAL A 14 -3.75 -3.13 -15.08
N PHE A 15 -4.52 -2.11 -15.47
CA PHE A 15 -4.16 -1.18 -16.56
C PHE A 15 -2.88 -0.41 -16.25
N LEU A 16 -2.73 0.12 -15.02
CA LEU A 16 -1.50 0.78 -14.57
C LEU A 16 -0.30 -0.17 -14.59
N CYS A 17 -0.48 -1.43 -14.18
CA CYS A 17 0.56 -2.45 -14.27
C CYS A 17 0.94 -2.77 -15.73
N LEU A 18 -0.04 -2.94 -16.61
CA LEU A 18 0.20 -3.23 -18.04
C LEU A 18 0.83 -2.04 -18.77
N PHE A 19 0.40 -0.81 -18.45
CA PHE A 19 0.97 0.40 -19.02
C PHE A 19 2.44 0.59 -18.63
N SER A 20 2.82 0.23 -17.41
CA SER A 20 4.21 0.28 -16.96
C SER A 20 5.10 -0.77 -17.66
N MET A 21 4.53 -1.91 -18.08
CA MET A 21 5.24 -2.92 -18.85
C MET A 21 5.67 -2.42 -20.25
N ALA A 22 4.95 -1.45 -20.81
CA ALA A 22 5.24 -0.88 -22.12
C ALA A 22 6.37 0.16 -22.10
N CYS A 23 6.73 0.70 -20.93
CA CYS A 23 7.80 1.70 -20.80
C CYS A 23 9.19 1.03 -20.73
N ASN A 24 9.82 0.88 -21.88
CA ASN A 24 11.16 0.26 -22.01
C ASN A 24 12.29 1.20 -21.54
N GLY A 25 12.77 1.02 -20.31
CA GLY A 25 13.99 1.67 -19.82
C GLY A 25 15.10 0.66 -19.53
N LYS A 26 16.25 0.76 -20.21
CA LYS A 26 17.43 -0.10 -19.96
C LYS A 26 18.23 0.28 -18.73
N ASP A 27 18.02 1.46 -18.17
CA ASP A 27 18.76 2.01 -17.04
C ASP A 27 17.91 2.02 -15.78
N PHE A 28 18.57 1.98 -14.61
CA PHE A 28 17.95 2.09 -13.27
C PHE A 28 17.27 3.45 -12.99
N HIS A 29 17.16 4.28 -14.00
CA HIS A 29 16.41 5.53 -14.03
C HIS A 29 15.20 5.33 -14.93
N GLY A 30 14.02 5.70 -14.48
CA GLY A 30 12.83 5.60 -15.30
C GLY A 30 11.56 5.31 -14.53
N PHE A 31 10.51 5.10 -15.28
CA PHE A 31 9.22 4.72 -14.72
C PHE A 31 9.29 3.32 -14.11
N GLN A 32 8.73 3.21 -12.94
CA GLN A 32 8.61 1.97 -12.18
C GLN A 32 7.19 1.86 -11.64
N SER A 33 6.64 0.66 -11.69
CA SER A 33 5.40 0.32 -10.99
C SER A 33 5.66 -0.68 -9.89
N SER A 34 4.78 -0.68 -8.90
CA SER A 34 4.74 -1.74 -7.90
C SER A 34 3.31 -2.14 -7.57
N VAL A 35 3.13 -3.40 -7.23
CA VAL A 35 1.89 -3.92 -6.66
C VAL A 35 2.26 -4.60 -5.35
N THR A 36 1.57 -4.21 -4.29
CA THR A 36 1.88 -4.67 -2.94
C THR A 36 0.62 -5.18 -2.27
N PHE A 37 0.71 -6.38 -1.70
CA PHE A 37 -0.29 -6.92 -0.78
C PHE A 37 0.24 -6.78 0.64
N SER A 38 -0.59 -6.31 1.56
CA SER A 38 -0.26 -6.27 2.98
C SER A 38 -1.38 -6.85 3.83
N ARG A 39 -0.96 -7.39 4.97
CA ARG A 39 -1.84 -7.78 6.05
C ARG A 39 -1.39 -7.04 7.30
N ASP A 40 -2.28 -6.27 7.85
CA ASP A 40 -2.03 -5.39 8.97
C ASP A 40 -2.88 -5.84 10.15
N GLU A 41 -2.28 -5.90 11.32
CA GLU A 41 -2.95 -6.25 12.57
C GLU A 41 -2.75 -5.12 13.58
N SER A 42 -3.85 -4.66 14.13
CA SER A 42 -3.87 -3.79 15.30
C SER A 42 -4.56 -4.51 16.45
N LEU A 43 -4.50 -3.92 17.64
CA LEU A 43 -5.24 -4.45 18.79
C LEU A 43 -6.76 -4.59 18.52
N TRP A 44 -7.27 -3.82 17.55
CA TRP A 44 -8.71 -3.64 17.31
C TRP A 44 -9.19 -4.18 15.97
N VAL A 45 -8.36 -4.14 14.93
CA VAL A 45 -8.78 -4.43 13.55
C VAL A 45 -7.70 -5.22 12.83
N LYS A 46 -8.14 -6.21 12.09
CA LYS A 46 -7.32 -6.89 11.07
C LYS A 46 -7.68 -6.36 9.70
N SER A 47 -6.70 -5.95 8.93
CA SER A 47 -6.95 -5.48 7.57
C SER A 47 -6.07 -6.22 6.55
N LYS A 48 -6.61 -6.36 5.35
CA LYS A 48 -5.87 -6.78 4.16
C LYS A 48 -5.92 -5.64 3.18
N ARG A 49 -4.81 -5.34 2.54
CA ARG A 49 -4.71 -4.24 1.59
C ARG A 49 -3.98 -4.69 0.34
N LEU A 50 -4.49 -4.26 -0.80
CA LEU A 50 -3.85 -4.36 -2.10
C LEU A 50 -3.64 -2.94 -2.62
N THR A 51 -2.39 -2.58 -2.90
CA THR A 51 -2.04 -1.26 -3.44
C THR A 51 -1.23 -1.41 -4.72
N ALA A 52 -1.36 -0.43 -5.59
CA ALA A 52 -0.52 -0.24 -6.75
C ALA A 52 0.05 1.16 -6.74
N SER A 53 1.31 1.32 -7.12
CA SER A 53 1.92 2.63 -7.32
C SER A 53 2.66 2.69 -8.65
N LEU A 54 2.65 3.87 -9.26
CA LEU A 54 3.39 4.22 -10.46
C LEU A 54 4.18 5.48 -10.20
N GLY A 55 5.47 5.48 -10.53
CA GLY A 55 6.32 6.62 -10.26
C GLY A 55 7.63 6.57 -11.01
N TYR A 56 8.52 7.43 -10.60
CA TYR A 56 9.83 7.58 -11.21
C TYR A 56 10.94 7.23 -10.23
N ARG A 57 11.86 6.40 -10.68
CA ARG A 57 13.09 6.07 -9.96
C ARG A 57 14.19 7.02 -10.43
N PHE A 58 14.59 7.95 -9.59
CA PHE A 58 15.62 8.97 -9.87
C PHE A 58 17.03 8.39 -9.94
N ASN A 59 17.26 7.33 -9.17
CA ASN A 59 18.50 6.58 -9.15
C ASN A 59 18.23 5.19 -8.56
N GLN A 60 19.23 4.33 -8.49
CA GLN A 60 19.09 3.00 -7.88
C GLN A 60 18.58 3.03 -6.42
N LYS A 61 18.57 4.20 -5.77
CA LYS A 61 18.31 4.35 -4.34
C LYS A 61 16.98 5.05 -4.01
N ARG A 62 16.38 5.81 -4.94
CA ARG A 62 15.22 6.67 -4.64
C ARG A 62 14.12 6.49 -5.66
N TYR A 63 12.92 6.28 -5.17
CA TYR A 63 11.68 6.21 -5.94
C TYR A 63 10.66 7.17 -5.35
N LEU A 64 9.90 7.83 -6.21
CA LEU A 64 8.75 8.66 -5.86
C LEU A 64 7.62 8.35 -6.84
N GLY A 65 6.45 8.01 -6.33
CA GLY A 65 5.30 7.66 -7.14
C GLY A 65 3.98 8.10 -6.53
N LEU A 66 2.94 7.90 -7.32
CA LEU A 66 1.55 8.01 -6.89
C LEU A 66 0.97 6.60 -6.81
N GLY A 67 0.20 6.34 -5.78
CA GLY A 67 -0.42 5.05 -5.56
C GLY A 67 -1.87 5.16 -5.17
N CYS A 68 -2.57 4.07 -5.40
CA CYS A 68 -3.92 3.85 -4.92
C CYS A 68 -4.12 2.39 -4.55
N GLY A 69 -5.22 2.09 -3.87
CA GLY A 69 -5.48 0.72 -3.49
C GLY A 69 -6.86 0.48 -2.94
N VAL A 70 -7.04 -0.71 -2.42
CA VAL A 70 -8.23 -1.12 -1.70
C VAL A 70 -7.80 -1.85 -0.43
N SER A 71 -8.45 -1.55 0.67
CA SER A 71 -8.25 -2.23 1.94
C SER A 71 -9.58 -2.79 2.45
N TRP A 72 -9.51 -4.00 2.98
CA TRP A 72 -10.63 -4.68 3.62
C TRP A 72 -10.34 -4.84 5.09
N GLN A 73 -11.11 -4.19 5.92
CA GLN A 73 -10.99 -4.32 7.37
C GLN A 73 -11.93 -5.43 7.84
N LEU A 74 -11.35 -6.45 8.45
CA LEU A 74 -12.04 -7.64 8.91
C LEU A 74 -12.01 -7.68 10.43
N GLY A 75 -13.18 -7.68 11.04
CA GLY A 75 -13.34 -7.92 12.46
C GLY A 75 -12.95 -6.75 13.35
N TYR A 76 -13.81 -6.47 14.27
CA TYR A 76 -13.65 -5.55 15.36
C TYR A 76 -13.68 -6.35 16.64
N ASN A 77 -12.73 -6.17 17.52
CA ASN A 77 -12.81 -6.78 18.85
C ASN A 77 -13.68 -5.88 19.73
N ALA A 78 -14.99 -6.15 19.72
CA ALA A 78 -16.00 -5.38 20.43
C ALA A 78 -15.76 -5.34 21.95
N ASP A 79 -15.10 -6.36 22.50
CA ASP A 79 -14.85 -6.49 23.93
C ASP A 79 -13.89 -5.43 24.48
N LEU A 80 -13.12 -4.80 23.61
CA LEU A 80 -12.12 -3.82 23.99
C LEU A 80 -12.60 -2.37 23.88
N ARG A 81 -13.72 -2.10 23.18
CA ARG A 81 -14.37 -0.79 23.10
C ARG A 81 -15.89 -0.93 22.92
N PRO A 82 -16.65 -0.97 24.00
CA PRO A 82 -18.11 -1.17 23.95
C PRO A 82 -18.89 -0.07 23.22
N ASN A 83 -18.29 1.11 23.03
CA ASN A 83 -18.91 2.26 22.34
C ASN A 83 -18.60 2.35 20.85
N TYR A 84 -17.87 1.40 20.30
CA TYR A 84 -17.66 1.34 18.84
C TYR A 84 -18.81 0.58 18.20
N PRO A 85 -19.44 1.13 17.17
CA PRO A 85 -20.47 0.39 16.46
C PRO A 85 -19.82 -0.84 15.84
N VAL A 86 -20.19 -2.00 16.35
CA VAL A 86 -19.88 -3.29 15.76
C VAL A 86 -20.65 -3.34 14.45
N THR A 87 -20.08 -2.86 13.38
CA THR A 87 -20.58 -3.23 12.08
C THR A 87 -20.14 -4.67 11.84
N ASN A 88 -21.06 -5.61 11.94
CA ASN A 88 -20.89 -7.02 11.52
C ASN A 88 -20.61 -7.09 10.01
N GLY A 89 -19.73 -6.26 9.47
CA GLY A 89 -19.47 -6.13 8.05
C GLY A 89 -18.03 -5.75 7.75
N VAL A 90 -17.63 -6.06 6.56
CA VAL A 90 -16.36 -5.62 6.00
C VAL A 90 -16.45 -4.11 5.73
N LEU A 91 -15.58 -3.33 6.35
CA LEU A 91 -15.37 -1.93 6.02
C LEU A 91 -14.34 -1.88 4.90
N ASN A 92 -14.73 -1.30 3.74
CA ASN A 92 -13.80 -1.11 2.65
C ASN A 92 -13.24 0.31 2.73
N SER A 93 -11.96 0.44 2.37
CA SER A 93 -11.33 1.75 2.26
C SER A 93 -10.43 1.82 1.04
N PHE A 94 -10.26 3.03 0.51
CA PHE A 94 -9.59 3.32 -0.75
C PHE A 94 -8.51 4.38 -0.50
N PRO A 95 -7.27 3.98 -0.21
CA PRO A 95 -6.16 4.91 -0.06
C PRO A 95 -5.72 5.46 -1.41
N ILE A 96 -5.41 6.77 -1.44
CA ILE A 96 -4.71 7.46 -2.52
C ILE A 96 -3.54 8.18 -1.86
N PHE A 97 -2.32 7.94 -2.35
CA PHE A 97 -1.12 8.37 -1.66
C PHE A 97 0.05 8.68 -2.59
N VAL A 98 0.97 9.46 -2.09
CA VAL A 98 2.34 9.57 -2.59
C VAL A 98 3.17 8.48 -1.95
N ASP A 99 3.93 7.72 -2.73
CA ASP A 99 4.81 6.65 -2.29
C ASP A 99 6.26 7.06 -2.48
N TYR A 100 7.00 7.22 -1.39
CA TYR A 100 8.43 7.46 -1.40
C TYR A 100 9.15 6.23 -0.88
N VAL A 101 10.15 5.77 -1.64
CA VAL A 101 10.99 4.62 -1.24
C VAL A 101 12.46 4.97 -1.40
N ARG A 102 13.24 4.64 -0.39
CA ARG A 102 14.70 4.68 -0.40
C ARG A 102 15.28 3.28 -0.23
N ASN A 103 16.10 2.86 -1.18
CA ASN A 103 16.80 1.58 -1.15
C ASN A 103 18.26 1.76 -0.75
N PHE A 104 18.72 0.94 0.17
CA PHE A 104 20.10 0.84 0.63
C PHE A 104 20.68 -0.46 0.10
N GLN A 105 21.40 -0.37 -1.01
CA GLN A 105 21.97 -1.54 -1.66
C GLN A 105 23.08 -2.18 -0.84
N PHE A 106 23.16 -3.50 -0.85
CA PHE A 106 24.26 -4.21 -0.24
C PHE A 106 25.54 -4.06 -1.06
N LYS A 107 26.67 -3.76 -0.40
CA LYS A 107 27.96 -3.55 -1.08
C LYS A 107 28.40 -4.73 -1.95
N ARG A 108 28.13 -5.95 -1.48
CA ARG A 108 28.54 -7.20 -2.15
C ARG A 108 27.60 -7.60 -3.29
N ASN A 109 26.35 -7.22 -3.22
CA ASN A 109 25.36 -7.53 -4.23
C ASN A 109 24.43 -6.34 -4.45
N ARG A 110 24.69 -5.54 -5.47
CA ARG A 110 23.92 -4.33 -5.79
C ARG A 110 22.48 -4.61 -6.27
N ARG A 111 22.15 -5.88 -6.50
CA ARG A 111 20.80 -6.29 -6.93
C ARG A 111 19.83 -6.38 -5.76
N HIS A 112 20.33 -6.44 -4.52
CA HIS A 112 19.52 -6.56 -3.33
C HIS A 112 19.80 -5.41 -2.40
N GLY A 113 18.81 -5.03 -1.61
CA GLY A 113 18.94 -3.92 -0.67
C GLY A 113 17.92 -3.95 0.45
N PHE A 114 18.20 -3.12 1.44
CA PHE A 114 17.23 -2.79 2.48
C PHE A 114 16.39 -1.60 1.99
N LEU A 115 15.08 -1.67 2.24
CA LEU A 115 14.10 -0.70 1.81
C LEU A 115 13.56 0.06 3.02
N LEU A 116 13.55 1.39 2.92
CA LEU A 116 12.76 2.28 3.78
C LEU A 116 11.81 3.08 2.89
N GLY A 117 10.55 3.17 3.29
CA GLY A 117 9.56 3.90 2.53
C GLY A 117 8.51 4.56 3.40
N ALA A 118 7.76 5.47 2.80
CA ALA A 118 6.62 6.13 3.39
C ALA A 118 5.54 6.35 2.33
N GLU A 119 4.30 6.13 2.73
CA GLU A 119 3.11 6.53 1.98
C GLU A 119 2.42 7.66 2.74
N ALA A 120 2.06 8.74 2.04
CA ALA A 120 1.34 9.87 2.61
C ALA A 120 0.21 10.31 1.67
N GLY A 121 -0.99 10.48 2.20
CA GLY A 121 -2.15 10.81 1.38
C GLY A 121 -3.46 10.81 2.15
N VAL A 122 -4.50 10.32 1.52
CA VAL A 122 -5.84 10.22 2.09
C VAL A 122 -6.43 8.85 1.86
N THR A 123 -7.26 8.41 2.78
CA THR A 123 -8.03 7.16 2.68
C THR A 123 -9.51 7.51 2.74
N TRP A 124 -10.23 7.11 1.72
CA TRP A 124 -11.69 7.18 1.69
C TRP A 124 -12.28 5.86 2.17
N PHE A 125 -13.28 5.93 3.05
CA PHE A 125 -14.02 4.79 3.56
C PHE A 125 -15.41 4.71 2.94
N ASP A 126 -15.92 3.51 2.73
CA ASP A 126 -17.26 3.29 2.17
C ASP A 126 -18.38 3.57 3.18
N LYS A 127 -18.03 3.68 4.47
CA LYS A 127 -18.93 4.02 5.57
C LYS A 127 -18.18 4.86 6.60
N PRO A 128 -18.86 5.72 7.37
CA PRO A 128 -18.23 6.43 8.48
C PRO A 128 -17.68 5.44 9.51
N ILE A 129 -16.49 5.73 10.02
CA ILE A 129 -15.81 4.89 11.02
C ILE A 129 -16.49 5.05 12.38
N PHE A 130 -17.02 6.24 12.66
CA PHE A 130 -17.73 6.56 13.89
C PHE A 130 -19.17 6.96 13.58
N PRO A 131 -20.17 6.56 14.42
CA PRO A 131 -21.59 6.81 14.14
C PRO A 131 -21.97 8.28 14.06
N ASN A 132 -21.18 9.16 14.68
CA ASN A 132 -21.43 10.61 14.76
C ASN A 132 -20.49 11.42 13.86
N GLU A 133 -19.72 10.78 12.98
CA GLU A 133 -18.83 11.45 12.06
C GLU A 133 -19.35 11.37 10.63
N ASP A 134 -19.54 12.55 10.04
CA ASP A 134 -19.82 12.67 8.59
C ASP A 134 -18.57 12.43 7.71
N TYR A 135 -17.42 12.18 8.32
CA TYR A 135 -16.14 12.11 7.61
C TYR A 135 -15.84 10.71 7.10
N VAL A 136 -15.89 10.58 5.80
CA VAL A 136 -15.50 9.39 5.03
C VAL A 136 -14.03 9.46 4.62
N LEU A 137 -13.36 10.59 4.86
CA LEU A 137 -11.98 10.85 4.43
C LEU A 137 -11.05 10.99 5.63
N ASN A 138 -10.00 10.16 5.67
CA ASN A 138 -8.99 10.19 6.74
C ASN A 138 -7.58 10.36 6.19
N PRO A 139 -6.67 11.00 6.93
CA PRO A 139 -5.26 11.04 6.56
C PRO A 139 -4.69 9.63 6.46
N HIS A 140 -3.86 9.41 5.44
CA HIS A 140 -3.10 8.18 5.23
C HIS A 140 -1.63 8.46 5.48
N LEU A 141 -1.05 7.80 6.47
CA LEU A 141 0.39 7.77 6.67
C LEU A 141 0.83 6.35 7.02
N LEU A 142 1.74 5.82 6.24
CA LEU A 142 2.28 4.48 6.43
C LEU A 142 3.79 4.52 6.25
N LEU A 143 4.51 3.91 7.17
CA LEU A 143 5.94 3.67 7.08
C LEU A 143 6.19 2.22 6.68
N LYS A 144 7.17 2.00 5.80
CA LYS A 144 7.58 0.68 5.29
C LYS A 144 9.04 0.45 5.57
N MET A 145 9.39 -0.74 6.03
CA MET A 145 10.77 -1.21 6.10
C MET A 145 10.85 -2.66 5.62
N GLY A 146 11.89 -3.01 4.90
CA GLY A 146 11.98 -4.36 4.37
C GLY A 146 13.15 -4.56 3.43
N PHE A 147 12.99 -5.52 2.54
CA PHE A 147 14.00 -5.91 1.57
C PHE A 147 13.46 -5.77 0.16
N ASP A 148 14.35 -5.37 -0.74
CA ASP A 148 14.16 -5.32 -2.17
C ASP A 148 15.11 -6.32 -2.81
N VAL A 149 14.54 -7.36 -3.40
CA VAL A 149 15.28 -8.45 -4.05
C VAL A 149 15.00 -8.39 -5.54
N SER A 150 16.00 -8.00 -6.33
CA SER A 150 15.90 -8.05 -7.79
C SER A 150 16.03 -9.49 -8.28
N VAL A 151 15.01 -9.98 -8.95
CA VAL A 151 14.96 -11.32 -9.56
C VAL A 151 15.49 -11.27 -10.97
N ALA A 152 15.18 -10.20 -11.72
CA ALA A 152 15.67 -9.94 -13.06
C ALA A 152 15.98 -8.45 -13.22
N ASN A 153 16.52 -8.03 -14.37
CA ASN A 153 16.98 -6.66 -14.59
C ASN A 153 15.91 -5.59 -14.33
N LYS A 154 14.63 -5.92 -14.53
CA LYS A 154 13.50 -5.01 -14.36
C LYS A 154 12.51 -5.47 -13.29
N PHE A 155 12.59 -6.71 -12.86
CA PHE A 155 11.64 -7.32 -11.96
C PHE A 155 12.26 -7.58 -10.58
N GLY A 156 11.56 -7.20 -9.54
CA GLY A 156 11.98 -7.46 -8.16
C GLY A 156 10.80 -7.79 -7.27
N VAL A 157 11.12 -8.43 -6.16
CA VAL A 157 10.21 -8.74 -5.07
C VAL A 157 10.56 -7.84 -3.89
N VAL A 158 9.58 -7.20 -3.30
CA VAL A 158 9.71 -6.40 -2.09
C VAL A 158 8.90 -7.05 -0.97
N PHE A 159 9.45 -7.09 0.23
CA PHE A 159 8.74 -7.63 1.39
C PHE A 159 9.28 -7.02 2.67
N GLY A 160 8.46 -6.98 3.70
CA GLY A 160 8.87 -6.39 4.97
C GLY A 160 7.72 -6.08 5.90
N LEU A 161 7.97 -5.14 6.79
CA LEU A 161 7.03 -4.64 7.79
C LEU A 161 6.54 -3.25 7.41
N ASN A 162 5.31 -2.97 7.75
CA ASN A 162 4.70 -1.65 7.65
C ASN A 162 4.08 -1.25 8.99
N ALA A 163 4.04 0.05 9.23
CA ALA A 163 3.41 0.64 10.40
C ALA A 163 2.52 1.80 9.99
N TYR A 164 1.28 1.76 10.43
CA TYR A 164 0.33 2.86 10.25
C TYR A 164 0.38 3.79 11.44
N HIS A 165 0.39 5.08 11.20
CA HIS A 165 0.49 6.07 12.29
C HIS A 165 -0.73 6.98 12.41
N LEU A 166 -1.27 7.50 11.31
CA LEU A 166 -2.33 8.52 11.35
C LEU A 166 -3.69 8.03 10.88
N SER A 167 -3.78 6.93 10.18
CA SER A 167 -5.08 6.34 9.87
C SER A 167 -5.53 5.45 11.02
N SER A 168 -6.75 5.60 11.47
CA SER A 168 -7.37 4.63 12.36
C SER A 168 -7.69 3.35 11.55
N PRO A 169 -7.32 2.17 12.04
CA PRO A 169 -6.61 1.88 13.29
C PRO A 169 -5.09 1.84 13.12
N ARG A 170 -4.38 2.30 14.15
CA ARG A 170 -2.93 2.15 14.23
C ARG A 170 -2.57 0.67 14.29
N GLY A 171 -1.64 0.23 13.48
CA GLY A 171 -1.25 -1.18 13.45
C GLY A 171 0.12 -1.40 12.85
N ILE A 172 0.59 -2.61 13.04
CA ILE A 172 1.79 -3.13 12.40
C ILE A 172 1.37 -4.28 11.51
N GLY A 173 1.98 -4.39 10.36
CA GLY A 173 1.70 -5.45 9.42
C GLY A 173 2.94 -5.91 8.68
N PHE A 174 2.74 -6.86 7.80
CA PHE A 174 3.73 -7.26 6.83
C PHE A 174 3.20 -7.02 5.43
N PHE A 175 4.12 -6.78 4.51
CA PHE A 175 3.80 -6.64 3.10
C PHE A 175 4.70 -7.51 2.24
N ILE A 176 4.16 -7.91 1.12
CA ILE A 176 4.88 -8.52 0.01
C ILE A 176 4.38 -7.89 -1.28
N GLY A 177 5.28 -7.66 -2.22
CA GLY A 177 4.91 -7.06 -3.48
C GLY A 177 5.91 -7.37 -4.59
N ILE A 178 5.51 -6.97 -5.77
CA ILE A 178 6.34 -7.02 -6.97
C ILE A 178 6.56 -5.60 -7.47
N ARG A 179 7.73 -5.34 -7.99
CA ARG A 179 8.05 -4.11 -8.72
C ARG A 179 8.58 -4.45 -10.11
N TYR A 180 8.22 -3.57 -11.02
CA TYR A 180 8.65 -3.67 -12.41
C TYR A 180 9.16 -2.33 -12.91
#